data_3df6030a000811e25a454a3077e59c3e
#
_entry.id   3df6030a000811e25a454a3077e59c3e
#
_cell.length_a   1.000
_cell.length_b   1.000
_cell.length_c   1.000
_cell.angle_alpha   90.00
_cell.angle_beta   90.00
_cell.angle_gamma   90.00
#
_symmetry.space_group_name_H-M   'P 1'
#
loop_
_entity.id
_entity.type
_entity.pdbx_description
1 polymer ?
#
loop_
_entity_poly.entity_id
_entity_poly.type
_entity_poly.pdbx_seq_one_letter_code
_entity_poly.pdbx_strand_id
1 'polypeptide(L)'
;MRKEVSSPEGMLTILDDVSFAVGAGETVAVVGASGAGKSTLLALLAGLDEPSAGSVWLAGTELSALDEDGRAAARARHVGFVFQSFHLVPSLTAHENVMLPLELAGRRDARAAARAVLTQVGLEPRLGHYPRQLSGGEQQRVAIARAFVTRPAVLFADEPTGNLDTATGHRVIELLFDLNAANGTTLVLVTHDREIAARCGRVIELDAGRMVRDS
;
A
#
# COMPACT_ATOMS: atom_id res chain seq x y z
N MET A 1 -0.16 -20.01 -1.60
CA MET A 1 -1.33 -19.64 -0.80
C MET A 1 -2.60 -19.69 -1.63
N ARG A 2 -3.75 -19.95 -0.98
CA ARG A 2 -5.08 -20.01 -1.59
C ARG A 2 -6.05 -19.14 -0.79
N LYS A 3 -6.99 -18.47 -1.47
CA LYS A 3 -8.09 -17.73 -0.83
C LYS A 3 -9.42 -18.12 -1.43
N GLU A 4 -10.32 -18.56 -0.56
CA GLU A 4 -11.71 -18.89 -0.87
C GLU A 4 -12.64 -18.04 -0.01
N VAL A 5 -13.78 -17.67 -0.56
CA VAL A 5 -14.83 -16.96 0.14
C VAL A 5 -16.17 -17.66 -0.09
N SER A 6 -17.02 -17.66 0.92
CA SER A 6 -18.38 -18.16 0.78
C SER A 6 -19.24 -17.13 0.04
N SER A 7 -19.92 -17.55 -1.00
CA SER A 7 -20.90 -16.74 -1.73
C SER A 7 -22.28 -17.41 -1.71
N PRO A 8 -23.37 -16.70 -2.02
CA PRO A 8 -24.70 -17.31 -2.13
C PRO A 8 -24.78 -18.46 -3.15
N GLU A 9 -23.86 -18.49 -4.12
CA GLU A 9 -23.80 -19.48 -5.20
C GLU A 9 -22.84 -20.65 -4.88
N GLY A 10 -22.16 -20.61 -3.73
CA GLY A 10 -21.18 -21.61 -3.30
C GLY A 10 -19.83 -21.03 -2.92
N MET A 11 -18.81 -21.87 -2.84
CA MET A 11 -17.42 -21.44 -2.56
C MET A 11 -16.80 -20.82 -3.82
N LEU A 12 -16.34 -19.58 -3.71
CA LEU A 12 -15.64 -18.88 -4.76
C LEU A 12 -14.14 -18.84 -4.43
N THR A 13 -13.33 -19.41 -5.31
CA THR A 13 -11.85 -19.30 -5.20
C THR A 13 -11.41 -17.98 -5.83
N ILE A 14 -10.83 -17.09 -5.02
CA ILE A 14 -10.31 -15.79 -5.45
C ILE A 14 -8.83 -15.90 -5.86
N LEU A 15 -8.04 -16.67 -5.10
CA LEU A 15 -6.64 -16.97 -5.40
C LEU A 15 -6.42 -18.47 -5.28
N ASP A 16 -5.66 -19.04 -6.22
CA ASP A 16 -5.36 -20.45 -6.28
C ASP A 16 -3.89 -20.68 -6.61
N ASP A 17 -3.18 -21.33 -5.70
CA ASP A 17 -1.76 -21.69 -5.78
C ASP A 17 -0.81 -20.56 -6.12
N VAL A 18 -1.01 -19.38 -5.50
CA VAL A 18 -0.10 -18.24 -5.67
C VAL A 18 1.09 -18.39 -4.70
N SER A 19 2.32 -18.40 -5.24
CA SER A 19 3.55 -18.54 -4.45
C SER A 19 4.69 -17.73 -5.06
N PHE A 20 5.24 -16.77 -4.30
CA PHE A 20 6.43 -15.99 -4.67
C PHE A 20 7.06 -15.40 -3.41
N ALA A 21 8.27 -14.89 -3.54
CA ALA A 21 8.97 -14.13 -2.51
C ALA A 21 9.40 -12.78 -3.08
N VAL A 22 9.41 -11.75 -2.23
CA VAL A 22 9.87 -10.39 -2.56
C VAL A 22 11.05 -10.08 -1.64
N GLY A 23 12.17 -9.70 -2.22
CA GLY A 23 13.37 -9.30 -1.50
C GLY A 23 13.24 -7.92 -0.85
N ALA A 24 14.04 -7.68 0.19
CA ALA A 24 14.10 -6.37 0.83
C ALA A 24 14.61 -5.30 -0.17
N GLY A 25 13.91 -4.17 -0.27
CA GLY A 25 14.21 -3.09 -1.21
C GLY A 25 13.80 -3.36 -2.66
N GLU A 26 13.20 -4.52 -2.96
CA GLU A 26 12.69 -4.85 -4.29
C GLU A 26 11.42 -4.04 -4.60
N THR A 27 11.23 -3.70 -5.87
CA THR A 27 9.99 -3.10 -6.36
C THR A 27 9.28 -4.07 -7.28
N VAL A 28 8.06 -4.46 -6.91
CA VAL A 28 7.26 -5.47 -7.62
C VAL A 28 5.93 -4.85 -8.04
N ALA A 29 5.61 -4.94 -9.32
CA ALA A 29 4.28 -4.63 -9.83
C ALA A 29 3.43 -5.90 -9.90
N VAL A 30 2.20 -5.83 -9.42
CA VAL A 30 1.17 -6.86 -9.60
C VAL A 30 0.16 -6.35 -10.62
N VAL A 31 0.10 -6.99 -11.77
CA VAL A 31 -0.79 -6.64 -12.89
C VAL A 31 -1.79 -7.74 -13.16
N GLY A 32 -2.84 -7.44 -13.93
CA GLY A 32 -3.88 -8.40 -14.32
C GLY A 32 -5.21 -7.71 -14.55
N ALA A 33 -6.16 -8.42 -15.14
CA ALA A 33 -7.50 -7.91 -15.41
C ALA A 33 -8.25 -7.51 -14.11
N SER A 34 -9.32 -6.72 -14.25
CA SER A 34 -10.23 -6.48 -13.12
C SER A 34 -10.82 -7.80 -12.64
N GLY A 35 -10.86 -8.01 -11.34
CA GLY A 35 -11.32 -9.28 -10.76
C GLY A 35 -10.28 -10.42 -10.72
N ALA A 36 -9.05 -10.21 -11.22
CA ALA A 36 -7.99 -11.22 -11.18
C ALA A 36 -7.46 -11.58 -9.77
N GLY A 37 -7.95 -10.90 -8.70
CA GLY A 37 -7.54 -11.17 -7.32
C GLY A 37 -6.43 -10.26 -6.79
N LYS A 38 -6.01 -9.21 -7.52
CA LYS A 38 -4.87 -8.33 -7.15
C LYS A 38 -5.03 -7.67 -5.77
N SER A 39 -6.16 -7.01 -5.51
CA SER A 39 -6.42 -6.36 -4.22
C SER A 39 -6.55 -7.37 -3.08
N THR A 40 -7.11 -8.57 -3.35
CA THR A 40 -7.15 -9.68 -2.40
C THR A 40 -5.74 -10.16 -2.07
N LEU A 41 -4.90 -10.35 -3.09
CA LEU A 41 -3.48 -10.70 -2.89
C LEU A 41 -2.79 -9.67 -1.99
N LEU A 42 -2.97 -8.39 -2.30
CA LEU A 42 -2.37 -7.29 -1.52
C LEU A 42 -2.88 -7.29 -0.07
N ALA A 43 -4.17 -7.53 0.15
CA ALA A 43 -4.75 -7.64 1.49
C ALA A 43 -4.15 -8.81 2.30
N LEU A 44 -3.93 -9.97 1.68
CA LEU A 44 -3.28 -11.13 2.31
C LEU A 44 -1.82 -10.85 2.65
N LEU A 45 -1.05 -10.30 1.70
CA LEU A 45 0.36 -9.97 1.90
C LEU A 45 0.57 -8.96 3.02
N ALA A 46 -0.37 -8.06 3.19
CA ALA A 46 -0.35 -7.05 4.24
C ALA A 46 -0.95 -7.53 5.57
N GLY A 47 -1.49 -8.74 5.64
CA GLY A 47 -2.15 -9.27 6.83
C GLY A 47 -3.46 -8.56 7.19
N LEU A 48 -4.13 -7.95 6.20
CA LEU A 48 -5.49 -7.39 6.36
C LEU A 48 -6.56 -8.48 6.26
N ASP A 49 -6.20 -9.62 5.66
CA ASP A 49 -7.04 -10.81 5.54
C ASP A 49 -6.17 -12.06 5.70
N GLU A 50 -6.78 -13.22 5.85
CA GLU A 50 -6.09 -14.50 6.04
C GLU A 50 -6.25 -15.39 4.81
N PRO A 51 -5.20 -16.12 4.39
CA PRO A 51 -5.33 -17.14 3.38
C PRO A 51 -6.19 -18.31 3.90
N SER A 52 -6.98 -18.92 3.03
CA SER A 52 -7.74 -20.14 3.36
C SER A 52 -6.82 -21.37 3.46
N ALA A 53 -5.65 -21.33 2.79
CA ALA A 53 -4.60 -22.34 2.87
C ALA A 53 -3.25 -21.74 2.46
N GLY A 54 -2.16 -22.29 3.01
CA GLY A 54 -0.81 -21.79 2.83
C GLY A 54 -0.44 -20.74 3.87
N SER A 55 0.68 -20.06 3.67
CA SER A 55 1.21 -19.08 4.62
C SER A 55 1.66 -17.80 3.95
N VAL A 56 1.68 -16.70 4.73
CA VAL A 56 2.18 -15.38 4.35
C VAL A 56 3.22 -14.95 5.36
N TRP A 57 4.36 -14.49 4.85
CA TRP A 57 5.47 -13.97 5.65
C TRP A 57 5.73 -12.50 5.34
N LEU A 58 5.89 -11.69 6.37
CA LEU A 58 6.19 -10.26 6.26
C LEU A 58 7.37 -9.91 7.17
N ALA A 59 8.44 -9.40 6.60
CA ALA A 59 9.65 -9.00 7.33
C ALA A 59 10.14 -10.06 8.33
N GLY A 60 10.12 -11.35 7.92
CA GLY A 60 10.55 -12.49 8.72
C GLY A 60 9.52 -13.02 9.72
N THR A 61 8.32 -12.43 9.77
CA THR A 61 7.22 -12.87 10.64
C THR A 61 6.16 -13.60 9.84
N GLU A 62 5.75 -14.79 10.27
CA GLU A 62 4.64 -15.53 9.67
C GLU A 62 3.31 -14.94 10.13
N LEU A 63 2.65 -14.18 9.25
CA LEU A 63 1.37 -13.54 9.55
C LEU A 63 0.24 -14.54 9.75
N SER A 64 0.26 -15.65 9.02
CA SER A 64 -0.77 -16.69 9.07
C SER A 64 -0.80 -17.44 10.41
N ALA A 65 0.27 -17.35 11.20
CA ALA A 65 0.35 -17.96 12.54
C ALA A 65 -0.10 -17.01 13.66
N LEU A 66 -0.37 -15.73 13.33
CA LEU A 66 -0.75 -14.72 14.31
C LEU A 66 -2.28 -14.59 14.42
N ASP A 67 -2.75 -14.21 15.60
CA ASP A 67 -4.09 -13.68 15.79
C ASP A 67 -4.23 -12.25 15.20
N GLU A 68 -5.42 -11.66 15.23
CA GLU A 68 -5.66 -10.33 14.67
C GLU A 68 -4.83 -9.24 15.36
N ASP A 69 -4.67 -9.31 16.68
CA ASP A 69 -3.85 -8.33 17.42
C ASP A 69 -2.38 -8.43 17.02
N GLY A 70 -1.86 -9.64 16.84
CA GLY A 70 -0.51 -9.89 16.34
C GLY A 70 -0.31 -9.38 14.91
N ARG A 71 -1.27 -9.62 14.01
CA ARG A 71 -1.24 -9.08 12.64
C ARG A 71 -1.31 -7.55 12.65
N ALA A 72 -2.19 -6.95 13.46
CA ALA A 72 -2.28 -5.51 13.61
C ALA A 72 -0.96 -4.89 14.08
N ALA A 73 -0.30 -5.52 15.06
CA ALA A 73 1.00 -5.09 15.55
C ALA A 73 2.10 -5.21 14.48
N ALA A 74 2.10 -6.29 13.68
CA ALA A 74 3.02 -6.48 12.56
C ALA A 74 2.80 -5.41 11.47
N ARG A 75 1.53 -5.15 11.09
CA ARG A 75 1.17 -4.07 10.15
C ARG A 75 1.66 -2.70 10.65
N ALA A 76 1.34 -2.35 11.89
CA ALA A 76 1.73 -1.06 12.47
C ALA A 76 3.24 -0.83 12.45
N ARG A 77 4.03 -1.89 12.59
CA ARG A 77 5.50 -1.84 12.61
C ARG A 77 6.13 -1.82 11.23
N HIS A 78 5.60 -2.57 10.26
CA HIS A 78 6.31 -2.91 9.03
C HIS A 78 5.65 -2.41 7.76
N VAL A 79 4.36 -2.01 7.80
CA VAL A 79 3.58 -1.75 6.60
C VAL A 79 3.17 -0.29 6.47
N GLY A 80 3.37 0.26 5.27
CA GLY A 80 2.71 1.47 4.80
C GLY A 80 1.68 1.12 3.71
N PHE A 81 0.59 1.89 3.65
CA PHE A 81 -0.45 1.71 2.65
C PHE A 81 -0.77 2.98 1.90
N VAL A 82 -0.86 2.87 0.57
CA VAL A 82 -1.39 3.90 -0.33
C VAL A 82 -2.53 3.29 -1.14
N PHE A 83 -3.73 3.86 -1.04
CA PHE A 83 -4.94 3.39 -1.71
C PHE A 83 -5.37 4.34 -2.83
N GLN A 84 -6.14 3.84 -3.77
CA GLN A 84 -6.77 4.60 -4.83
C GLN A 84 -7.68 5.72 -4.29
N SER A 85 -8.43 5.47 -3.21
CA SER A 85 -9.40 6.40 -2.61
C SER A 85 -8.82 7.21 -1.45
N PHE A 86 -7.50 7.39 -1.37
CA PHE A 86 -6.74 8.17 -0.38
C PHE A 86 -6.95 7.72 1.08
N HIS A 87 -8.14 7.37 1.49
CA HIS A 87 -8.55 6.95 2.83
C HIS A 87 -8.06 7.90 3.94
N LEU A 88 -8.14 9.21 3.68
CA LEU A 88 -7.86 10.22 4.69
C LEU A 88 -9.04 10.32 5.67
N VAL A 89 -8.73 10.57 6.95
CA VAL A 89 -9.74 10.83 7.98
C VAL A 89 -10.29 12.24 7.75
N PRO A 90 -11.59 12.41 7.40
CA PRO A 90 -12.12 13.70 6.94
C PRO A 90 -12.14 14.80 8.02
N SER A 91 -12.17 14.42 9.30
CA SER A 91 -12.16 15.32 10.45
C SER A 91 -10.76 15.77 10.89
N LEU A 92 -9.71 15.21 10.28
CA LEU A 92 -8.33 15.55 10.56
C LEU A 92 -7.73 16.38 9.43
N THR A 93 -6.88 17.33 9.76
CA THR A 93 -6.07 18.10 8.81
C THR A 93 -5.05 17.19 8.09
N ALA A 94 -4.41 17.71 7.04
CA ALA A 94 -3.31 17.00 6.37
C ALA A 94 -2.20 16.61 7.35
N HIS A 95 -1.82 17.52 8.24
CA HIS A 95 -0.80 17.26 9.26
C HIS A 95 -1.23 16.18 10.25
N GLU A 96 -2.45 16.24 10.76
CA GLU A 96 -2.98 15.25 11.71
C GLU A 96 -3.17 13.88 11.06
N ASN A 97 -3.59 13.80 9.79
CA ASN A 97 -3.65 12.54 9.05
C ASN A 97 -2.28 11.84 8.96
N VAL A 98 -1.21 12.60 8.71
CA VAL A 98 0.16 12.04 8.64
C VAL A 98 0.71 11.75 10.03
N MET A 99 0.31 12.51 11.04
CA MET A 99 0.73 12.34 12.44
C MET A 99 0.12 11.08 13.09
N LEU A 100 -1.11 10.73 12.69
CA LEU A 100 -1.92 9.68 13.31
C LEU A 100 -1.19 8.34 13.53
N PRO A 101 -0.52 7.72 12.55
CA PRO A 101 0.16 6.44 12.79
C PRO A 101 1.32 6.55 13.79
N LEU A 102 1.97 7.70 13.89
CA LEU A 102 3.03 7.93 14.88
C LEU A 102 2.48 8.13 16.28
N GLU A 103 1.33 8.79 16.41
CA GLU A 103 0.63 8.96 17.70
C GLU A 103 0.13 7.63 18.23
N LEU A 104 -0.46 6.78 17.36
CA LEU A 104 -0.87 5.43 17.72
C LEU A 104 0.31 4.56 18.16
N ALA A 105 1.51 4.80 17.61
CA ALA A 105 2.75 4.16 18.02
C ALA A 105 3.39 4.82 19.29
N GLY A 106 2.75 5.83 19.91
CA GLY A 106 3.25 6.51 21.10
C GLY A 106 4.50 7.37 20.89
N ARG A 107 4.79 7.78 19.65
CA ARG A 107 5.99 8.54 19.30
C ARG A 107 5.86 10.01 19.74
N ARG A 108 6.84 10.49 20.50
CA ARG A 108 6.87 11.88 20.99
C ARG A 108 7.22 12.91 19.92
N ASP A 109 7.89 12.49 18.86
CA ASP A 109 8.30 13.32 17.72
C ASP A 109 7.28 13.38 16.57
N ALA A 110 6.07 12.80 16.76
CA ALA A 110 5.04 12.66 15.74
C ALA A 110 4.77 13.95 14.95
N ARG A 111 4.63 15.08 15.67
CA ARG A 111 4.35 16.38 15.07
C ARG A 111 5.47 16.87 14.14
N ALA A 112 6.71 16.77 14.57
CA ALA A 112 7.87 17.21 13.80
C ALA A 112 8.12 16.28 12.60
N ALA A 113 8.01 14.97 12.79
CA ALA A 113 8.18 13.98 11.74
C ALA A 113 7.11 14.12 10.64
N ALA A 114 5.84 14.28 11.02
CA ALA A 114 4.75 14.51 10.08
C ALA A 114 4.95 15.78 9.25
N ARG A 115 5.36 16.89 9.87
CA ARG A 115 5.68 18.14 9.16
C ARG A 115 6.82 17.94 8.16
N ALA A 116 7.90 17.27 8.56
CA ALA A 116 9.05 17.03 7.70
C ALA A 116 8.67 16.25 6.42
N VAL A 117 7.87 15.17 6.56
CA VAL A 117 7.43 14.39 5.40
C VAL A 117 6.45 15.19 4.52
N LEU A 118 5.54 15.98 5.12
CA LEU A 118 4.64 16.84 4.34
C LEU A 118 5.39 17.93 3.58
N THR A 119 6.46 18.49 4.14
CA THR A 119 7.36 19.41 3.42
C THR A 119 8.05 18.71 2.26
N GLN A 120 8.53 17.48 2.47
CA GLN A 120 9.17 16.67 1.42
C GLN A 120 8.23 16.37 0.23
N VAL A 121 6.93 16.18 0.48
CA VAL A 121 5.92 15.98 -0.58
C VAL A 121 5.33 17.30 -1.12
N GLY A 122 5.89 18.47 -0.75
CA GLY A 122 5.50 19.79 -1.24
C GLY A 122 4.17 20.29 -0.68
N LEU A 123 3.79 19.87 0.53
CA LEU A 123 2.52 20.22 1.17
C LEU A 123 2.67 21.06 2.44
N GLU A 124 3.83 21.71 2.65
CA GLU A 124 4.02 22.59 3.80
C GLU A 124 2.97 23.71 3.88
N PRO A 125 2.55 24.38 2.77
CA PRO A 125 1.47 25.38 2.83
C PRO A 125 0.08 24.81 3.12
N ARG A 126 -0.07 23.48 3.13
CA ARG A 126 -1.34 22.77 3.28
C ARG A 126 -1.51 22.06 4.62
N LEU A 127 -0.59 22.17 5.55
CA LEU A 127 -0.58 21.45 6.83
C LEU A 127 -1.92 21.53 7.59
N GLY A 128 -2.55 22.70 7.63
CA GLY A 128 -3.81 22.94 8.34
C GLY A 128 -5.08 22.70 7.50
N HIS A 129 -4.95 22.21 6.26
CA HIS A 129 -6.11 21.98 5.39
C HIS A 129 -6.74 20.62 5.69
N TYR A 130 -8.07 20.56 5.70
CA TYR A 130 -8.85 19.32 5.75
C TYR A 130 -8.92 18.67 4.38
N PRO A 131 -9.13 17.33 4.27
CA PRO A 131 -9.20 16.64 2.98
C PRO A 131 -10.13 17.31 1.95
N ARG A 132 -11.28 17.79 2.35
CA ARG A 132 -12.25 18.50 1.47
C ARG A 132 -11.71 19.79 0.84
N GLN A 133 -10.63 20.35 1.38
CA GLN A 133 -10.01 21.59 0.90
C GLN A 133 -8.79 21.31 0.00
N LEU A 134 -8.47 20.05 -0.20
CA LEU A 134 -7.31 19.59 -0.98
C LEU A 134 -7.79 19.02 -2.32
N SER A 135 -7.04 19.28 -3.38
CA SER A 135 -7.20 18.59 -4.66
C SER A 135 -6.93 17.08 -4.52
N GLY A 136 -7.40 16.26 -5.47
CA GLY A 136 -7.14 14.82 -5.46
C GLY A 136 -5.63 14.47 -5.40
N GLY A 137 -4.82 15.18 -6.16
CA GLY A 137 -3.36 15.00 -6.11
C GLY A 137 -2.73 15.45 -4.80
N GLU A 138 -3.24 16.49 -4.13
CA GLU A 138 -2.80 16.87 -2.79
C GLU A 138 -3.22 15.83 -1.75
N GLN A 139 -4.45 15.30 -1.83
CA GLN A 139 -4.91 14.23 -0.96
C GLN A 139 -4.05 12.96 -1.10
N GLN A 140 -3.70 12.59 -2.33
CA GLN A 140 -2.84 11.44 -2.57
C GLN A 140 -1.42 11.66 -2.01
N ARG A 141 -0.87 12.86 -2.15
CA ARG A 141 0.42 13.18 -1.51
C ARG A 141 0.35 13.14 0.02
N VAL A 142 -0.77 13.53 0.64
CA VAL A 142 -0.99 13.32 2.09
C VAL A 142 -1.02 11.84 2.42
N ALA A 143 -1.73 11.01 1.63
CA ALA A 143 -1.80 9.56 1.84
C ALA A 143 -0.41 8.90 1.71
N ILE A 144 0.39 9.32 0.72
CA ILE A 144 1.79 8.87 0.55
C ILE A 144 2.63 9.30 1.77
N ALA A 145 2.56 10.56 2.18
CA ALA A 145 3.27 11.05 3.36
C ALA A 145 2.91 10.25 4.62
N ARG A 146 1.62 9.95 4.82
CA ARG A 146 1.15 9.11 5.93
C ARG A 146 1.72 7.70 5.88
N ALA A 147 1.84 7.12 4.69
CA ALA A 147 2.38 5.77 4.52
C ALA A 147 3.89 5.71 4.81
N PHE A 148 4.65 6.76 4.45
CA PHE A 148 6.10 6.80 4.64
C PHE A 148 6.55 7.32 6.02
N VAL A 149 5.71 8.04 6.77
CA VAL A 149 6.11 8.70 8.02
C VAL A 149 6.60 7.71 9.09
N THR A 150 6.11 6.47 9.07
CA THR A 150 6.54 5.39 9.97
C THR A 150 7.85 4.73 9.53
N ARG A 151 8.36 5.04 8.32
CA ARG A 151 9.48 4.36 7.65
C ARG A 151 9.24 2.85 7.54
N PRO A 152 8.21 2.42 6.83
CA PRO A 152 7.82 1.03 6.75
C PRO A 152 8.88 0.19 6.02
N ALA A 153 8.98 -1.09 6.38
CA ALA A 153 9.80 -2.05 5.65
C ALA A 153 9.20 -2.38 4.27
N VAL A 154 7.87 -2.39 4.18
CA VAL A 154 7.12 -2.68 2.96
C VAL A 154 6.02 -1.64 2.76
N LEU A 155 5.94 -1.10 1.55
CA LEU A 155 4.86 -0.25 1.08
C LEU A 155 3.97 -1.04 0.13
N PHE A 156 2.70 -1.12 0.45
CA PHE A 156 1.67 -1.61 -0.46
C PHE A 156 0.93 -0.43 -1.10
N ALA A 157 0.82 -0.42 -2.43
CA ALA A 157 0.10 0.60 -3.16
C ALA A 157 -0.93 -0.05 -4.09
N ASP A 158 -2.21 0.25 -3.88
CA ASP A 158 -3.32 -0.27 -4.69
C ASP A 158 -3.86 0.83 -5.59
N GLU A 159 -3.56 0.76 -6.89
CA GLU A 159 -3.99 1.72 -7.92
C GLU A 159 -3.79 3.20 -7.50
N PRO A 160 -2.58 3.62 -7.08
CA PRO A 160 -2.37 4.89 -6.38
C PRO A 160 -2.70 6.14 -7.21
N THR A 161 -2.96 5.99 -8.50
CA THR A 161 -3.32 7.08 -9.45
C THR A 161 -4.69 6.92 -10.08
N GLY A 162 -5.43 5.88 -9.73
CA GLY A 162 -6.69 5.54 -10.42
C GLY A 162 -7.80 6.60 -10.33
N ASN A 163 -7.72 7.53 -9.38
CA ASN A 163 -8.67 8.64 -9.21
C ASN A 163 -8.10 10.02 -9.61
N LEU A 164 -6.98 10.04 -10.34
CA LEU A 164 -6.29 11.26 -10.73
C LEU A 164 -6.29 11.44 -12.25
N ASP A 165 -6.23 12.69 -12.71
CA ASP A 165 -5.91 12.96 -14.11
C ASP A 165 -4.48 12.51 -14.44
N THR A 166 -4.21 12.23 -15.71
CA THR A 166 -2.94 11.67 -16.18
C THR A 166 -1.73 12.49 -15.72
N ALA A 167 -1.77 13.82 -15.87
CA ALA A 167 -0.63 14.68 -15.53
C ALA A 167 -0.35 14.71 -14.02
N THR A 168 -1.41 14.71 -13.20
CA THR A 168 -1.30 14.63 -11.74
C THR A 168 -0.86 13.24 -11.31
N GLY A 169 -1.38 12.18 -11.95
CA GLY A 169 -1.00 10.79 -11.72
C GLY A 169 0.51 10.57 -11.92
N HIS A 170 1.06 11.04 -13.04
CA HIS A 170 2.50 10.94 -13.31
C HIS A 170 3.33 11.58 -12.19
N ARG A 171 3.00 12.81 -11.75
CA ARG A 171 3.73 13.48 -10.66
C ARG A 171 3.65 12.74 -9.33
N VAL A 172 2.51 12.14 -9.04
CA VAL A 172 2.29 11.35 -7.81
C VAL A 172 3.10 10.06 -7.85
N ILE A 173 3.16 9.38 -8.99
CA ILE A 173 3.98 8.17 -9.18
C ILE A 173 5.47 8.50 -9.08
N GLU A 174 5.94 9.58 -9.69
CA GLU A 174 7.32 10.05 -9.55
C GLU A 174 7.70 10.19 -8.07
N LEU A 175 6.89 10.96 -7.33
CA LEU A 175 7.07 11.17 -5.90
C LEU A 175 7.09 9.85 -5.10
N LEU A 176 6.20 8.91 -5.42
CA LEU A 176 6.15 7.60 -4.77
C LEU A 176 7.45 6.83 -4.94
N PHE A 177 7.97 6.75 -6.18
CA PHE A 177 9.23 6.06 -6.48
C PHE A 177 10.43 6.76 -5.87
N ASP A 178 10.48 8.10 -5.91
CA ASP A 178 11.57 8.89 -5.29
C ASP A 178 11.65 8.65 -3.77
N LEU A 179 10.49 8.69 -3.09
CA LEU A 179 10.42 8.39 -1.66
C LEU A 179 10.79 6.93 -1.36
N ASN A 180 10.34 6.01 -2.21
CA ASN A 180 10.67 4.59 -2.07
C ASN A 180 12.18 4.36 -2.17
N ALA A 181 12.82 4.90 -3.19
CA ALA A 181 14.26 4.80 -3.39
C ALA A 181 15.05 5.45 -2.24
N ALA A 182 14.63 6.66 -1.79
CA ALA A 182 15.28 7.37 -0.70
C ALA A 182 15.22 6.64 0.65
N ASN A 183 14.17 5.86 0.88
CA ASN A 183 13.98 5.10 2.13
C ASN A 183 14.44 3.64 2.04
N GLY A 184 14.75 3.11 0.86
CA GLY A 184 15.08 1.70 0.65
C GLY A 184 13.93 0.75 0.99
N THR A 185 12.67 1.22 0.87
CA THR A 185 11.46 0.47 1.21
C THR A 185 11.17 -0.55 0.11
N THR A 186 10.75 -1.75 0.48
CA THR A 186 10.19 -2.73 -0.48
C THR A 186 8.83 -2.23 -0.98
N LEU A 187 8.62 -2.21 -2.28
CA LEU A 187 7.36 -1.75 -2.88
C LEU A 187 6.60 -2.89 -3.55
N VAL A 188 5.34 -3.07 -3.18
CA VAL A 188 4.39 -3.94 -3.90
C VAL A 188 3.27 -3.04 -4.44
N LEU A 189 3.27 -2.85 -5.76
CA LEU A 189 2.38 -1.94 -6.47
C LEU A 189 1.37 -2.71 -7.30
N VAL A 190 0.09 -2.58 -7.00
CA VAL A 190 -1.01 -3.04 -7.88
C VAL A 190 -1.34 -1.93 -8.86
N THR A 191 -1.32 -2.24 -10.15
CA THR A 191 -1.71 -1.31 -11.21
C THR A 191 -2.18 -2.05 -12.46
N HIS A 192 -3.06 -1.42 -13.24
CA HIS A 192 -3.40 -1.84 -14.59
C HIS A 192 -2.60 -1.06 -15.66
N ASP A 193 -1.85 -0.03 -15.24
CA ASP A 193 -1.01 0.77 -16.12
C ASP A 193 0.34 0.07 -16.37
N ARG A 194 0.60 -0.30 -17.63
CA ARG A 194 1.82 -0.99 -18.04
C ARG A 194 3.06 -0.12 -17.96
N GLU A 195 2.93 1.20 -18.15
CA GLU A 195 4.07 2.13 -18.06
C GLU A 195 4.52 2.26 -16.60
N ILE A 196 3.56 2.33 -15.68
CA ILE A 196 3.86 2.34 -14.24
C ILE A 196 4.46 0.99 -13.81
N ALA A 197 3.89 -0.13 -14.26
CA ALA A 197 4.40 -1.46 -13.94
C ALA A 197 5.85 -1.67 -14.44
N ALA A 198 6.19 -1.16 -15.61
CA ALA A 198 7.52 -1.26 -16.21
C ALA A 198 8.61 -0.48 -15.40
N ARG A 199 8.22 0.40 -14.48
CA ARG A 199 9.16 1.09 -13.57
C ARG A 199 9.59 0.23 -12.39
N CYS A 200 8.85 -0.83 -12.09
CA CYS A 200 9.23 -1.79 -11.06
C CYS A 200 10.32 -2.73 -11.59
N GLY A 201 11.17 -3.22 -10.71
CA GLY A 201 12.24 -4.17 -11.05
C GLY A 201 11.71 -5.55 -11.42
N ARG A 202 10.45 -5.87 -11.08
CA ARG A 202 9.81 -7.16 -11.33
C ARG A 202 8.31 -6.99 -11.54
N VAL A 203 7.73 -7.82 -12.40
CA VAL A 203 6.30 -7.82 -12.71
C VAL A 203 5.71 -9.21 -12.49
N ILE A 204 4.69 -9.29 -11.64
CA ILE A 204 3.88 -10.48 -11.42
C ILE A 204 2.53 -10.27 -12.09
N GLU A 205 2.16 -11.18 -12.99
CA GLU A 205 0.87 -11.13 -13.67
C GLU A 205 -0.07 -12.18 -13.08
N LEU A 206 -1.25 -11.70 -12.67
CA LEU A 206 -2.35 -12.54 -12.19
C LEU A 206 -3.43 -12.65 -13.26
N ASP A 207 -3.90 -13.86 -13.51
CA ASP A 207 -5.09 -14.13 -14.31
C ASP A 207 -5.95 -15.16 -13.58
N ALA A 208 -7.27 -14.86 -13.45
CA ALA A 208 -8.25 -15.73 -12.79
C ALA A 208 -7.76 -16.32 -11.45
N GLY A 209 -7.11 -15.50 -10.62
CA GLY A 209 -6.61 -15.89 -9.30
C GLY A 209 -5.32 -16.70 -9.29
N ARG A 210 -4.66 -16.87 -10.43
CA ARG A 210 -3.39 -17.62 -10.56
C ARG A 210 -2.26 -16.70 -11.05
N MET A 211 -1.06 -17.00 -10.64
CA MET A 211 0.14 -16.34 -11.16
C MET A 211 0.49 -16.98 -12.52
N VAL A 212 0.41 -16.19 -13.60
CA VAL A 212 0.68 -16.66 -14.97
C VAL A 212 2.05 -16.22 -15.47
N ARG A 213 2.63 -15.18 -14.84
CA ARG A 213 3.95 -14.66 -15.18
C ARG A 213 4.65 -14.08 -13.96
N ASP A 214 5.98 -14.24 -13.93
CA ASP A 214 6.89 -13.65 -12.95
C ASP A 214 8.19 -13.30 -13.67
N SER A 215 8.50 -12.01 -13.85
CA SER A 215 9.58 -11.57 -14.74
C SER A 215 10.21 -10.25 -14.31
#